data_5336a96db70b22bc107f1257522b582f
#
_entry.id   5336a96db70b22bc107f1257522b582f
#
_cell.length_a   1.000
_cell.length_b   1.000
_cell.length_c   1.000
_cell.angle_alpha   90.00
_cell.angle_beta   90.00
_cell.angle_gamma   90.00
#
_symmetry.space_group_name_H-M   'P 1'
#
loop_
_entity.id
_entity.type
_entity.pdbx_description
1 polymer ?
#
loop_
_entity_poly.entity_id
_entity_poly.type
_entity_poly.pdbx_seq_one_letter_code
_entity_poly.pdbx_strand_id
1 'polypeptide(L)'
;IFGGYVTATEAAGLAVLASIIVSAWYGNLDFSHLRRAMLDGGIQTAVVMLLVAASVLMGGFLTRAQIPQQLAESILSITNQQWAILLILNFFFLIVGFFLHSAAAIILVIPIVIPLITSAGIDPVHFGLVVTLNLAIGQQTPPVASVLITACSVARANIWEVSKVNIWFVGVLLAVLMLCTYVPSVPMFLVEYFYR
;
A
#
# COMPACT_ATOMS: atom_id res chain seq x y z
N ILE A 1 -14.85 -2.61 12.12
CA ILE A 1 -13.48 -2.14 12.31
C ILE A 1 -13.51 -0.76 12.95
N PHE A 2 -14.08 0.24 12.32
CA PHE A 2 -14.11 1.64 12.83
C PHE A 2 -14.85 1.80 14.18
N GLY A 3 -15.82 0.95 14.45
CA GLY A 3 -16.52 0.95 15.74
C GLY A 3 -15.80 0.21 16.88
N GLY A 4 -14.59 -0.32 16.64
CA GLY A 4 -13.78 -1.03 17.64
C GLY A 4 -14.29 -2.44 18.01
N TYR A 5 -15.32 -2.97 17.32
CA TYR A 5 -15.87 -4.30 17.63
C TYR A 5 -15.00 -5.46 17.16
N VAL A 6 -14.26 -5.26 16.07
CA VAL A 6 -13.38 -6.29 15.49
C VAL A 6 -12.09 -5.66 14.96
N THR A 7 -10.99 -6.37 15.10
CA THR A 7 -9.72 -6.02 14.48
C THR A 7 -9.75 -6.32 12.97
N ALA A 8 -8.83 -5.73 12.21
CA ALA A 8 -8.72 -5.99 10.77
C ALA A 8 -8.51 -7.49 10.46
N THR A 9 -7.76 -8.20 11.30
CA THR A 9 -7.49 -9.65 11.17
C THR A 9 -8.75 -10.47 11.42
N GLU A 10 -9.52 -10.13 12.46
CA GLU A 10 -10.79 -10.80 12.76
C GLU A 10 -11.83 -10.54 11.67
N ALA A 11 -11.88 -9.30 11.14
CA ALA A 11 -12.75 -8.95 10.02
C ALA A 11 -12.41 -9.76 8.75
N ALA A 12 -11.13 -10.00 8.48
CA ALA A 12 -10.70 -10.86 7.37
C ALA A 12 -11.16 -12.31 7.58
N GLY A 13 -11.04 -12.85 8.80
CA GLY A 13 -11.56 -14.18 9.15
C GLY A 13 -13.08 -14.28 8.98
N LEU A 14 -13.83 -13.27 9.44
CA LEU A 14 -15.28 -13.19 9.24
C LEU A 14 -15.67 -13.12 7.75
N ALA A 15 -14.89 -12.39 6.93
CA ALA A 15 -15.12 -12.31 5.48
C ALA A 15 -14.96 -13.67 4.81
N VAL A 16 -13.97 -14.48 5.21
CA VAL A 16 -13.80 -15.86 4.72
C VAL A 16 -15.00 -16.73 5.11
N LEU A 17 -15.44 -16.69 6.38
CA LEU A 17 -16.62 -17.43 6.82
C LEU A 17 -17.87 -17.00 6.06
N ALA A 18 -18.10 -15.69 5.90
CA ALA A 18 -19.24 -15.17 5.15
C ALA A 18 -19.20 -15.64 3.68
N SER A 19 -18.03 -15.64 3.05
CA SER A 19 -17.87 -16.12 1.66
C SER A 19 -18.22 -17.60 1.54
N ILE A 20 -17.82 -18.44 2.48
CA ILE A 20 -18.17 -19.86 2.51
C ILE A 20 -19.68 -20.04 2.69
N ILE A 21 -20.31 -19.33 3.64
CA ILE A 21 -21.75 -19.41 3.90
C ILE A 21 -22.56 -19.00 2.66
N VAL A 22 -22.19 -17.86 2.04
CA VAL A 22 -22.85 -17.37 0.83
C VAL A 22 -22.69 -18.35 -0.31
N SER A 23 -21.50 -18.89 -0.52
CA SER A 23 -21.22 -19.89 -1.59
C SER A 23 -22.03 -21.17 -1.36
N ALA A 24 -22.17 -21.61 -0.11
CA ALA A 24 -23.01 -22.75 0.26
C ALA A 24 -24.49 -22.47 -0.02
N TRP A 25 -24.97 -21.26 0.31
CA TRP A 25 -26.37 -20.87 0.10
C TRP A 25 -26.75 -20.83 -1.37
N TYR A 26 -25.83 -20.36 -2.25
CA TYR A 26 -26.04 -20.37 -3.70
C TYR A 26 -25.79 -21.75 -4.36
N GLY A 27 -25.45 -22.79 -3.57
CA GLY A 27 -25.20 -24.13 -4.08
C GLY A 27 -23.93 -24.29 -4.92
N ASN A 28 -23.04 -23.28 -4.88
CA ASN A 28 -21.79 -23.24 -5.64
C ASN A 28 -20.57 -23.69 -4.82
N LEU A 29 -20.79 -24.25 -3.63
CA LEU A 29 -19.69 -24.71 -2.78
C LEU A 29 -19.17 -26.05 -3.32
N ASP A 30 -18.07 -26.00 -4.07
CA ASP A 30 -17.35 -27.18 -4.49
C ASP A 30 -16.09 -27.35 -3.63
N PHE A 31 -15.92 -28.54 -3.08
CA PHE A 31 -14.77 -28.86 -2.20
C PHE A 31 -13.43 -28.71 -2.93
N SER A 32 -13.40 -28.94 -4.24
CA SER A 32 -12.20 -28.77 -5.06
C SER A 32 -11.81 -27.30 -5.18
N HIS A 33 -12.78 -26.42 -5.35
CA HIS A 33 -12.56 -24.96 -5.37
C HIS A 33 -12.14 -24.42 -4.01
N LEU A 34 -12.78 -24.88 -2.94
CA LEU A 34 -12.41 -24.49 -1.57
C LEU A 34 -10.97 -24.90 -1.25
N ARG A 35 -10.59 -26.15 -1.58
CA ARG A 35 -9.22 -26.63 -1.39
C ARG A 35 -8.20 -25.80 -2.17
N ARG A 36 -8.48 -25.46 -3.43
CA ARG A 36 -7.60 -24.59 -4.23
C ARG A 36 -7.48 -23.21 -3.60
N ALA A 37 -8.58 -22.57 -3.25
CA ALA A 37 -8.56 -21.26 -2.60
C ALA A 37 -7.75 -21.26 -1.30
N MET A 38 -7.85 -22.32 -0.49
CA MET A 38 -7.04 -22.47 0.72
C MET A 38 -5.55 -22.65 0.40
N LEU A 39 -5.21 -23.46 -0.61
CA LEU A 39 -3.81 -23.64 -1.02
C LEU A 39 -3.23 -22.35 -1.60
N ASP A 40 -3.94 -21.65 -2.46
CA ASP A 40 -3.52 -20.38 -3.05
C ASP A 40 -3.35 -19.29 -1.98
N GLY A 41 -4.29 -19.22 -1.03
CA GLY A 41 -4.18 -18.33 0.13
C GLY A 41 -2.99 -18.67 1.02
N GLY A 42 -2.75 -19.95 1.25
CA GLY A 42 -1.58 -20.44 2.00
C GLY A 42 -0.25 -20.08 1.33
N ILE A 43 -0.15 -20.26 0.02
CA ILE A 43 1.03 -19.88 -0.77
C ILE A 43 1.26 -18.37 -0.69
N GLN A 44 0.21 -17.56 -0.90
CA GLN A 44 0.32 -16.11 -0.78
C GLN A 44 0.74 -15.66 0.61
N THR A 45 0.18 -16.27 1.65
CA THR A 45 0.59 -16.01 3.04
C THR A 45 2.06 -16.34 3.26
N ALA A 46 2.54 -17.50 2.76
CA ALA A 46 3.93 -17.91 2.87
C ALA A 46 4.87 -16.92 2.15
N VAL A 47 4.51 -16.43 0.96
CA VAL A 47 5.28 -15.41 0.24
C VAL A 47 5.36 -14.11 1.04
N VAL A 48 4.23 -13.64 1.59
CA VAL A 48 4.22 -12.42 2.41
C VAL A 48 5.08 -12.60 3.67
N MET A 49 4.97 -13.73 4.36
CA MET A 49 5.79 -14.02 5.54
C MET A 49 7.29 -14.11 5.22
N LEU A 50 7.65 -14.66 4.06
CA LEU A 50 9.05 -14.68 3.60
C LEU A 50 9.56 -13.26 3.34
N LEU A 51 8.73 -12.41 2.70
CA LEU A 51 9.07 -10.99 2.48
C LEU A 51 9.25 -10.25 3.81
N VAL A 52 8.37 -10.47 4.78
CA VAL A 52 8.48 -9.88 6.13
C VAL A 52 9.80 -10.32 6.78
N ALA A 53 10.11 -11.62 6.80
CA ALA A 53 11.34 -12.13 7.37
C ALA A 53 12.59 -11.55 6.70
N ALA A 54 12.62 -11.52 5.36
CA ALA A 54 13.72 -10.92 4.60
C ALA A 54 13.85 -9.41 4.90
N SER A 55 12.74 -8.68 5.03
CA SER A 55 12.75 -7.25 5.33
C SER A 55 13.24 -6.94 6.73
N VAL A 56 12.92 -7.76 7.72
CA VAL A 56 13.45 -7.61 9.09
C VAL A 56 14.97 -7.78 9.10
N LEU A 57 15.48 -8.78 8.39
CA LEU A 57 16.93 -8.98 8.25
C LEU A 57 17.60 -7.81 7.52
N MET A 58 17.03 -7.38 6.40
CA MET A 58 17.51 -6.23 5.61
C MET A 58 17.48 -4.97 6.46
N GLY A 59 16.35 -4.69 7.14
CA GLY A 59 16.18 -3.53 8.01
C GLY A 59 17.22 -3.49 9.13
N GLY A 60 17.51 -4.65 9.75
CA GLY A 60 18.56 -4.77 10.76
C GLY A 60 19.95 -4.45 10.21
N PHE A 61 20.26 -4.91 9.00
CA PHE A 61 21.52 -4.58 8.32
C PHE A 61 21.61 -3.09 7.98
N LEU A 62 20.58 -2.54 7.35
CA LEU A 62 20.52 -1.12 6.94
C LEU A 62 20.64 -0.18 8.13
N THR A 63 19.98 -0.51 9.26
CA THR A 63 20.07 0.29 10.49
C THR A 63 21.48 0.27 11.09
N ARG A 64 22.15 -0.90 11.11
CA ARG A 64 23.56 -1.00 11.57
C ARG A 64 24.52 -0.25 10.65
N ALA A 65 24.26 -0.24 9.36
CA ALA A 65 25.03 0.50 8.38
C ALA A 65 24.71 2.01 8.36
N GLN A 66 23.74 2.47 9.17
CA GLN A 66 23.28 3.85 9.25
C GLN A 66 22.80 4.44 7.91
N ILE A 67 22.41 3.58 6.96
CA ILE A 67 21.95 4.01 5.63
C ILE A 67 20.71 4.91 5.70
N PRO A 68 19.67 4.63 6.54
CA PRO A 68 18.53 5.52 6.68
C PRO A 68 18.92 6.92 7.16
N GLN A 69 19.87 7.02 8.07
CA GLN A 69 20.37 8.29 8.62
C GLN A 69 21.13 9.08 7.54
N GLN A 70 22.02 8.43 6.80
CA GLN A 70 22.75 9.07 5.72
C GLN A 70 21.83 9.58 4.60
N LEU A 71 20.79 8.82 4.27
CA LEU A 71 19.76 9.24 3.32
C LEU A 71 18.98 10.45 3.85
N ALA A 72 18.60 10.42 5.13
CA ALA A 72 17.91 11.54 5.77
C ALA A 72 18.77 12.81 5.74
N GLU A 73 20.04 12.72 6.13
CA GLU A 73 20.98 13.84 6.09
C GLU A 73 21.19 14.36 4.67
N SER A 74 21.31 13.46 3.68
CA SER A 74 21.46 13.83 2.26
C SER A 74 20.24 14.61 1.75
N ILE A 75 19.02 14.17 2.07
CA ILE A 75 17.79 14.86 1.67
C ILE A 75 17.64 16.20 2.42
N LEU A 76 17.90 16.21 3.73
CA LEU A 76 17.83 17.42 4.54
C LEU A 76 18.90 18.45 4.16
N SER A 77 20.04 18.03 3.59
CA SER A 77 21.04 18.94 3.04
C SER A 77 20.56 19.67 1.77
N ILE A 78 19.64 19.06 1.02
CA ILE A 78 19.02 19.67 -0.16
C ILE A 78 17.89 20.61 0.24
N THR A 79 17.04 20.16 1.19
CA THR A 79 15.90 20.96 1.66
C THR A 79 15.45 20.55 3.06
N ASN A 80 15.16 21.55 3.88
CA ASN A 80 14.54 21.35 5.20
C ASN A 80 13.01 21.63 5.18
N GLN A 81 12.45 21.92 4.02
CA GLN A 81 11.03 22.24 3.90
C GLN A 81 10.20 20.97 3.78
N GLN A 82 9.26 20.77 4.70
CA GLN A 82 8.40 19.59 4.74
C GLN A 82 7.69 19.31 3.40
N TRP A 83 7.19 20.38 2.73
CA TRP A 83 6.50 20.22 1.46
C TRP A 83 7.39 19.66 0.37
N ALA A 84 8.67 20.03 0.34
CA ALA A 84 9.62 19.55 -0.67
C ALA A 84 10.03 18.10 -0.39
N ILE A 85 10.23 17.74 0.88
CA ILE A 85 10.49 16.36 1.31
C ILE A 85 9.31 15.46 0.91
N LEU A 86 8.09 15.88 1.19
CA LEU A 86 6.88 15.13 0.79
C LEU A 86 6.77 14.99 -0.73
N LEU A 87 7.13 16.00 -1.50
CA LEU A 87 7.14 15.92 -2.97
C LEU A 87 8.15 14.88 -3.48
N ILE A 88 9.36 14.90 -2.95
CA ILE A 88 10.42 13.93 -3.28
C ILE A 88 9.94 12.51 -2.94
N LEU A 89 9.39 12.32 -1.76
CA LEU A 89 8.87 11.02 -1.32
C LEU A 89 7.66 10.56 -2.15
N ASN A 90 6.75 11.45 -2.51
CA ASN A 90 5.63 11.12 -3.41
C ASN A 90 6.14 10.59 -4.75
N PHE A 91 7.08 11.30 -5.38
CA PHE A 91 7.67 10.86 -6.63
C PHE A 91 8.39 9.52 -6.50
N PHE A 92 9.16 9.35 -5.43
CA PHE A 92 9.84 8.09 -5.12
C PHE A 92 8.86 6.93 -4.94
N PHE A 93 7.80 7.08 -4.13
CA PHE A 93 6.83 6.02 -3.88
C PHE A 93 5.94 5.72 -5.10
N LEU A 94 5.67 6.70 -5.96
CA LEU A 94 5.01 6.44 -7.24
C LEU A 94 5.88 5.51 -8.12
N ILE A 95 7.19 5.79 -8.23
CA ILE A 95 8.12 4.92 -8.98
C ILE A 95 8.19 3.53 -8.35
N VAL A 96 8.34 3.44 -7.03
CA VAL A 96 8.33 2.16 -6.31
C VAL A 96 7.04 1.39 -6.56
N GLY A 97 5.89 2.08 -6.53
CA GLY A 97 4.57 1.48 -6.78
C GLY A 97 4.38 0.95 -8.19
N PHE A 98 5.12 1.45 -9.20
CA PHE A 98 5.07 0.88 -10.55
C PHE A 98 5.67 -0.52 -10.62
N PHE A 99 6.68 -0.82 -9.80
CA PHE A 99 7.45 -2.06 -9.87
C PHE A 99 7.16 -3.04 -8.75
N LEU A 100 6.83 -2.54 -7.57
CA LEU A 100 6.63 -3.36 -6.38
C LEU A 100 5.16 -3.41 -5.98
N HIS A 101 4.73 -4.59 -5.55
CA HIS A 101 3.45 -4.72 -4.87
C HIS A 101 3.46 -3.92 -3.55
N SER A 102 2.33 -3.26 -3.20
CA SER A 102 2.28 -2.33 -2.06
C SER A 102 2.74 -2.95 -0.74
N ALA A 103 2.38 -4.20 -0.45
CA ALA A 103 2.82 -4.87 0.77
C ALA A 103 4.35 -4.98 0.84
N ALA A 104 5.01 -5.40 -0.26
CA ALA A 104 6.46 -5.48 -0.33
C ALA A 104 7.11 -4.10 -0.20
N ALA A 105 6.57 -3.10 -0.89
CA ALA A 105 7.08 -1.73 -0.82
C ALA A 105 7.00 -1.15 0.59
N ILE A 106 5.87 -1.31 1.29
CA ILE A 106 5.70 -0.84 2.65
C ILE A 106 6.71 -1.52 3.59
N ILE A 107 6.79 -2.85 3.54
CA ILE A 107 7.66 -3.62 4.45
C ILE A 107 9.14 -3.27 4.23
N LEU A 108 9.57 -3.08 2.98
CA LEU A 108 10.97 -2.81 2.65
C LEU A 108 11.36 -1.34 2.87
N VAL A 109 10.51 -0.41 2.43
CA VAL A 109 10.90 0.99 2.29
C VAL A 109 10.56 1.82 3.52
N ILE A 110 9.42 1.56 4.17
CA ILE A 110 8.99 2.37 5.31
C ILE A 110 10.02 2.44 6.43
N PRO A 111 10.65 1.33 6.88
CA PRO A 111 11.68 1.39 7.92
C PRO A 111 12.88 2.27 7.57
N ILE A 112 13.18 2.42 6.28
CA ILE A 112 14.28 3.24 5.78
C ILE A 112 13.91 4.73 5.82
N VAL A 113 12.64 5.05 5.55
CA VAL A 113 12.17 6.44 5.41
C VAL A 113 11.68 7.03 6.74
N ILE A 114 11.28 6.21 7.71
CA ILE A 114 10.80 6.66 9.03
C ILE A 114 11.73 7.68 9.70
N PRO A 115 13.07 7.48 9.80
CA PRO A 115 13.95 8.46 10.41
C PRO A 115 13.90 9.82 9.71
N LEU A 116 13.80 9.84 8.37
CA LEU A 116 13.69 11.08 7.61
C LEU A 116 12.41 11.85 7.95
N ILE A 117 11.25 11.19 7.94
CA ILE A 117 9.97 11.87 8.21
C ILE A 117 9.88 12.36 9.64
N THR A 118 10.39 11.61 10.61
CA THR A 118 10.44 12.05 12.03
C THR A 118 11.37 13.25 12.21
N SER A 119 12.54 13.26 11.57
CA SER A 119 13.47 14.40 11.61
C SER A 119 12.89 15.63 10.91
N ALA A 120 12.07 15.45 9.89
CA ALA A 120 11.36 16.53 9.20
C ALA A 120 10.11 17.03 9.94
N GLY A 121 9.73 16.39 11.06
CA GLY A 121 8.52 16.76 11.84
C GLY A 121 7.22 16.40 11.13
N ILE A 122 7.22 15.41 10.22
CA ILE A 122 6.04 14.93 9.51
C ILE A 122 5.36 13.85 10.36
N ASP A 123 4.03 13.95 10.52
CA ASP A 123 3.24 12.95 11.26
C ASP A 123 3.30 11.58 10.57
N PRO A 124 3.70 10.49 11.26
CA PRO A 124 3.82 9.17 10.67
C PRO A 124 2.49 8.59 10.16
N VAL A 125 1.36 8.92 10.79
CA VAL A 125 0.03 8.45 10.37
C VAL A 125 -0.37 9.13 9.06
N HIS A 126 -0.20 10.44 8.98
CA HIS A 126 -0.41 11.20 7.76
C HIS A 126 0.46 10.67 6.62
N PHE A 127 1.75 10.45 6.88
CA PHE A 127 2.68 9.90 5.91
C PHE A 127 2.28 8.48 5.46
N GLY A 128 1.83 7.64 6.37
CA GLY A 128 1.32 6.29 6.05
C GLY A 128 0.15 6.31 5.08
N LEU A 129 -0.80 7.26 5.26
CA LEU A 129 -1.91 7.46 4.33
C LEU A 129 -1.42 7.91 2.94
N VAL A 130 -0.48 8.86 2.90
CA VAL A 130 0.12 9.35 1.66
C VAL A 130 0.84 8.23 0.91
N VAL A 131 1.64 7.41 1.59
CA VAL A 131 2.32 6.24 0.98
C VAL A 131 1.33 5.22 0.43
N THR A 132 0.28 4.92 1.18
CA THR A 132 -0.74 3.97 0.73
C THR A 132 -1.41 4.44 -0.57
N LEU A 133 -1.75 5.72 -0.66
CA LEU A 133 -2.30 6.33 -1.89
C LEU A 133 -1.29 6.26 -3.05
N ASN A 134 -0.03 6.62 -2.81
CA ASN A 134 1.03 6.55 -3.83
C ASN A 134 1.16 5.14 -4.42
N LEU A 135 1.26 4.15 -3.56
CA LEU A 135 1.41 2.76 -4.00
C LEU A 135 0.17 2.24 -4.71
N ALA A 136 -1.02 2.62 -4.26
CA ALA A 136 -2.28 2.27 -4.94
C ALA A 136 -2.36 2.84 -6.35
N ILE A 137 -1.92 4.09 -6.54
CA ILE A 137 -1.85 4.75 -7.85
C ILE A 137 -0.80 4.06 -8.72
N GLY A 138 0.39 3.78 -8.17
CA GLY A 138 1.46 3.09 -8.89
C GLY A 138 1.03 1.74 -9.45
N GLN A 139 0.30 0.94 -8.68
CA GLN A 139 -0.18 -0.38 -9.11
C GLN A 139 -1.25 -0.33 -10.23
N GLN A 140 -1.87 0.81 -10.47
CA GLN A 140 -2.82 1.01 -11.57
C GLN A 140 -2.18 1.62 -12.81
N THR A 141 -0.91 2.02 -12.72
CA THR A 141 -0.20 2.75 -13.78
C THR A 141 0.80 1.83 -14.49
N PRO A 142 0.79 1.75 -15.83
CA PRO A 142 1.85 1.07 -16.57
C PRO A 142 3.25 1.57 -16.16
N PRO A 143 4.31 0.75 -16.14
CA PRO A 143 4.51 -0.45 -16.97
C PRO A 143 4.03 -1.78 -16.36
N VAL A 144 3.99 -1.93 -15.03
CA VAL A 144 3.64 -3.23 -14.43
C VAL A 144 2.14 -3.32 -14.14
N ALA A 145 1.54 -2.26 -13.55
CA ALA A 145 0.09 -2.14 -13.35
C ALA A 145 -0.60 -3.41 -12.83
N SER A 146 -0.07 -4.02 -11.77
CA SER A 146 -0.48 -5.35 -11.29
C SER A 146 -1.98 -5.45 -11.00
N VAL A 147 -2.57 -4.41 -10.41
CA VAL A 147 -4.02 -4.34 -10.13
C VAL A 147 -4.82 -4.22 -11.43
N LEU A 148 -4.36 -3.38 -12.37
CA LEU A 148 -5.01 -3.20 -13.66
C LEU A 148 -4.98 -4.49 -14.49
N ILE A 149 -3.86 -5.20 -14.52
CA ILE A 149 -3.71 -6.49 -15.21
C ILE A 149 -4.69 -7.51 -14.64
N THR A 150 -4.77 -7.61 -13.32
CA THR A 150 -5.70 -8.54 -12.65
C THR A 150 -7.15 -8.20 -12.98
N ALA A 151 -7.53 -6.92 -12.92
CA ALA A 151 -8.88 -6.47 -13.26
C ALA A 151 -9.22 -6.78 -14.72
N CYS A 152 -8.30 -6.51 -15.67
CA CYS A 152 -8.48 -6.81 -17.08
C CYS A 152 -8.60 -8.32 -17.34
N SER A 153 -7.84 -9.14 -16.63
CA SER A 153 -7.92 -10.60 -16.72
C SER A 153 -9.28 -11.13 -16.30
N VAL A 154 -9.82 -10.63 -15.18
CA VAL A 154 -11.16 -10.99 -14.67
C VAL A 154 -12.25 -10.52 -15.63
N ALA A 155 -12.16 -9.29 -16.12
CA ALA A 155 -13.11 -8.69 -17.05
C ALA A 155 -12.97 -9.19 -18.50
N ARG A 156 -11.93 -9.96 -18.82
CA ARG A 156 -11.56 -10.37 -20.18
C ARG A 156 -11.44 -9.17 -21.14
N ALA A 157 -10.94 -8.05 -20.63
CA ALA A 157 -10.80 -6.80 -21.36
C ALA A 157 -9.36 -6.60 -21.85
N ASN A 158 -9.20 -5.83 -22.93
CA ASN A 158 -7.88 -5.50 -23.46
C ASN A 158 -7.21 -4.45 -22.58
N ILE A 159 -6.03 -4.78 -22.06
CA ILE A 159 -5.29 -3.92 -21.13
C ILE A 159 -4.97 -2.53 -21.72
N TRP A 160 -4.68 -2.45 -23.03
CA TRP A 160 -4.35 -1.18 -23.68
C TRP A 160 -5.55 -0.24 -23.80
N GLU A 161 -6.74 -0.79 -24.05
CA GLU A 161 -7.98 -0.01 -24.11
C GLU A 161 -8.36 0.49 -22.72
N VAL A 162 -8.29 -0.39 -21.73
CA VAL A 162 -8.57 -0.02 -20.33
C VAL A 162 -7.57 1.01 -19.83
N SER A 163 -6.27 0.86 -20.13
CA SER A 163 -5.23 1.82 -19.72
C SER A 163 -5.49 3.24 -20.26
N LYS A 164 -5.99 3.38 -21.49
CA LYS A 164 -6.32 4.69 -22.07
C LYS A 164 -7.43 5.42 -21.30
N VAL A 165 -8.40 4.67 -20.81
CA VAL A 165 -9.49 5.23 -19.98
C VAL A 165 -8.99 5.46 -18.56
N ASN A 166 -8.20 4.53 -18.02
CA ASN A 166 -7.69 4.58 -16.65
C ASN A 166 -6.80 5.81 -16.39
N ILE A 167 -6.12 6.35 -17.41
CA ILE A 167 -5.25 7.53 -17.24
C ILE A 167 -5.99 8.74 -16.67
N TRP A 168 -7.27 8.92 -16.99
CA TRP A 168 -8.08 9.98 -16.43
C TRP A 168 -8.38 9.76 -14.94
N PHE A 169 -8.64 8.52 -14.54
CA PHE A 169 -8.84 8.15 -13.13
C PHE A 169 -7.53 8.30 -12.35
N VAL A 170 -6.40 7.89 -12.92
CA VAL A 170 -5.08 8.11 -12.34
C VAL A 170 -4.81 9.61 -12.15
N GLY A 171 -5.19 10.46 -13.11
CA GLY A 171 -5.08 11.91 -12.99
C GLY A 171 -5.88 12.46 -11.79
N VAL A 172 -7.12 12.00 -11.61
CA VAL A 172 -7.95 12.38 -10.45
C VAL A 172 -7.32 11.88 -9.14
N LEU A 173 -6.83 10.64 -9.11
CA LEU A 173 -6.17 10.08 -7.93
C LEU A 173 -4.88 10.83 -7.58
N LEU A 174 -4.10 11.27 -8.58
CA LEU A 174 -2.94 12.13 -8.35
C LEU A 174 -3.34 13.49 -7.77
N ALA A 175 -4.44 14.09 -8.22
CA ALA A 175 -4.95 15.32 -7.64
C ALA A 175 -5.38 15.11 -6.16
N VAL A 176 -6.06 14.01 -5.86
CA VAL A 176 -6.42 13.64 -4.48
C VAL A 176 -5.17 13.38 -3.65
N LEU A 177 -4.16 12.70 -4.19
CA LEU A 177 -2.87 12.48 -3.52
C LEU A 177 -2.21 13.82 -3.14
N MET A 178 -2.14 14.76 -4.08
CA MET A 178 -1.58 16.10 -3.81
C MET A 178 -2.39 16.83 -2.75
N LEU A 179 -3.71 16.77 -2.82
CA LEU A 179 -4.58 17.34 -1.79
C LEU A 179 -4.29 16.72 -0.41
N CYS A 180 -4.27 15.40 -0.31
CA CYS A 180 -3.99 14.71 0.95
C CYS A 180 -2.57 14.95 1.47
N THR A 181 -1.59 15.13 0.58
CA THR A 181 -0.20 15.41 0.95
C THR A 181 -0.04 16.80 1.56
N TYR A 182 -0.65 17.82 0.95
CA TYR A 182 -0.43 19.21 1.34
C TYR A 182 -1.51 19.80 2.26
N VAL A 183 -2.65 19.11 2.39
CA VAL A 183 -3.71 19.48 3.32
C VAL A 183 -3.94 18.33 4.31
N PRO A 184 -3.10 18.19 5.35
CA PRO A 184 -3.18 17.06 6.29
C PRO A 184 -4.54 16.93 6.96
N SER A 185 -5.27 18.02 7.14
CA SER A 185 -6.62 18.02 7.75
C SER A 185 -7.62 17.15 7.00
N VAL A 186 -7.45 16.97 5.68
CA VAL A 186 -8.37 16.16 4.87
C VAL A 186 -8.27 14.67 5.21
N PRO A 187 -7.10 14.01 5.12
CA PRO A 187 -6.99 12.60 5.45
C PRO A 187 -7.04 12.35 6.96
N MET A 188 -6.58 13.29 7.79
CA MET A 188 -6.52 13.15 9.25
C MET A 188 -7.87 13.40 9.93
N PHE A 189 -8.85 14.03 9.26
CA PHE A 189 -10.17 14.28 9.82
C PHE A 189 -10.85 13.02 10.36
N LEU A 190 -10.82 11.92 9.59
CA LEU A 190 -11.39 10.64 10.01
C LEU A 190 -10.61 10.02 11.17
N VAL A 191 -9.29 10.15 11.15
CA VAL A 191 -8.43 9.63 12.23
C VAL A 191 -8.71 10.37 13.53
N GLU A 192 -8.82 11.70 13.47
CA GLU A 192 -9.14 12.52 14.64
C GLU A 192 -10.56 12.26 15.16
N TYR A 193 -11.52 12.06 14.27
CA TYR A 193 -12.91 11.79 14.66
C TYR A 193 -13.10 10.43 15.35
N PHE A 194 -12.38 9.38 14.92
CA PHE A 194 -12.56 8.02 15.44
C PHE A 194 -11.56 7.61 16.52
N TYR A 195 -10.38 8.24 16.59
CA TYR A 195 -9.28 7.79 17.45
C TYR A 195 -8.72 8.88 18.38
N ARG A 196 -9.22 10.09 18.34
CA ARG A 196 -9.01 11.17 19.31
C ARG A 196 -10.33 11.67 19.84
#